data_5e26ffdfe2fee960114c6f16d56199eb
#
_entry.id   5e26ffdfe2fee960114c6f16d56199eb
#
_cell.length_a   1.000
_cell.length_b   1.000
_cell.length_c   1.000
_cell.angle_alpha   90.00
_cell.angle_beta   90.00
_cell.angle_gamma   90.00
#
_symmetry.space_group_name_H-M   'P 1'
#
loop_
_entity.id
_entity.type
_entity.pdbx_description
1 polymer ?
#
loop_
_entity_poly.entity_id
_entity_poly.type
_entity_poly.pdbx_seq_one_letter_code
_entity_poly.pdbx_strand_id
1 'polypeptide(L)'
;MRAVVTTMDLLDQQFHQNLNRLEGHMARHWPEVGAWLELTSVTFLELLLRFGGPEQIAARQEEARETMRAAGGRFLKEEKIEAVVESSCKTIGVPMTAQEMEELRNLANRTLDLYRHLQTTRRKVDRMSQDRASIQAISRAVGKGTAAVLVVEGGDPGQYGSSSEWLKTFGLNLKERSSGKHIGKCKITKRGSGRARKWLYLAALRLIQKDLIVRTWYERKVARDGGVKKKAIVAVMRKLVRALWYVGRGEPLDTSKMFDVKKLGLSFG
;
A
#
# COMPACT_ATOMS: atom_id res chain seq x y z
N MET A 1 15.27 7.21 -14.16
CA MET A 1 14.29 6.39 -13.46
C MET A 1 14.43 6.41 -11.92
N ARG A 2 15.64 6.23 -11.33
CA ARG A 2 15.84 6.21 -9.87
C ARG A 2 15.28 7.45 -9.17
N ALA A 3 15.58 8.66 -9.66
CA ALA A 3 15.05 9.90 -9.09
C ALA A 3 13.51 9.93 -9.08
N VAL A 4 12.87 9.54 -10.19
CA VAL A 4 11.39 9.53 -10.30
C VAL A 4 10.75 8.52 -9.34
N VAL A 5 11.35 7.33 -9.18
CA VAL A 5 10.90 6.32 -8.21
C VAL A 5 11.10 6.81 -6.77
N THR A 6 12.18 7.54 -6.50
CA THR A 6 12.41 8.17 -5.19
C THR A 6 11.34 9.23 -4.88
N THR A 7 11.03 10.08 -5.86
CA THR A 7 9.96 11.09 -5.74
C THR A 7 8.60 10.42 -5.51
N MET A 8 8.30 9.37 -6.27
CA MET A 8 7.05 8.61 -6.09
C MET A 8 6.90 8.06 -4.66
N ASP A 9 7.96 7.45 -4.11
CA ASP A 9 7.92 6.90 -2.76
C ASP A 9 7.78 7.99 -1.68
N LEU A 10 8.42 9.15 -1.88
CA LEU A 10 8.27 10.29 -0.98
C LEU A 10 6.85 10.86 -1.00
N LEU A 11 6.28 11.09 -2.18
CA LEU A 11 4.91 11.56 -2.33
C LEU A 11 3.90 10.57 -1.73
N ASP A 12 4.11 9.27 -1.93
CA ASP A 12 3.29 8.22 -1.35
C ASP A 12 3.33 8.25 0.19
N GLN A 13 4.50 8.46 0.78
CA GLN A 13 4.64 8.60 2.23
C GLN A 13 3.91 9.84 2.76
N GLN A 14 4.11 11.00 2.14
CA GLN A 14 3.46 12.25 2.53
C GLN A 14 1.93 12.16 2.39
N PHE A 15 1.45 11.55 1.32
CA PHE A 15 0.03 11.31 1.10
C PHE A 15 -0.58 10.47 2.23
N HIS A 16 0.04 9.34 2.57
CA HIS A 16 -0.44 8.50 3.67
C HIS A 16 -0.33 9.16 5.05
N GLN A 17 0.68 10.00 5.28
CA GLN A 17 0.77 10.79 6.52
C GLN A 17 -0.40 11.77 6.65
N ASN A 18 -0.77 12.44 5.56
CA ASN A 18 -1.92 13.33 5.56
C ASN A 18 -3.24 12.57 5.73
N LEU A 19 -3.38 11.39 5.09
CA LEU A 19 -4.56 10.54 5.29
C LEU A 19 -4.73 10.12 6.75
N ASN A 20 -3.66 9.72 7.44
CA ASN A 20 -3.72 9.38 8.86
C ASN A 20 -4.15 10.56 9.73
N ARG A 21 -3.74 11.79 9.38
CA ARG A 21 -4.22 13.01 10.06
C ARG A 21 -5.70 13.26 9.80
N LEU A 22 -6.14 13.14 8.53
CA LEU A 22 -7.56 13.21 8.17
C LEU A 22 -8.40 12.19 8.93
N GLU A 23 -7.93 10.94 9.00
CA GLU A 23 -8.58 9.87 9.78
C GLU A 23 -8.74 10.25 11.25
N GLY A 24 -7.70 10.83 11.87
CA GLY A 24 -7.76 11.33 13.24
C GLY A 24 -8.79 12.45 13.42
N HIS A 25 -8.89 13.40 12.48
CA HIS A 25 -9.94 14.43 12.53
C HIS A 25 -11.33 13.83 12.34
N MET A 26 -11.50 12.91 11.38
CA MET A 26 -12.80 12.28 11.13
C MET A 26 -13.26 11.43 12.31
N ALA A 27 -12.35 10.68 12.92
CA ALA A 27 -12.69 9.90 14.12
C ALA A 27 -13.23 10.77 15.29
N ARG A 28 -12.83 12.03 15.36
CA ARG A 28 -13.30 12.97 16.40
C ARG A 28 -14.55 13.74 16.00
N HIS A 29 -14.61 14.19 14.75
CA HIS A 29 -15.61 15.19 14.34
C HIS A 29 -16.72 14.64 13.43
N TRP A 30 -16.42 13.54 12.71
CA TRP A 30 -17.38 12.90 11.79
C TRP A 30 -17.08 11.40 11.62
N PRO A 31 -17.22 10.61 12.68
CA PRO A 31 -16.82 9.19 12.68
C PRO A 31 -17.60 8.33 11.68
N GLU A 32 -18.83 8.73 11.31
CA GLU A 32 -19.70 7.97 10.42
C GLU A 32 -19.28 8.05 8.94
N VAL A 33 -18.55 9.10 8.53
CA VAL A 33 -18.26 9.35 7.10
C VAL A 33 -17.51 8.22 6.43
N GLY A 34 -16.64 7.51 7.17
CA GLY A 34 -15.87 6.38 6.67
C GLY A 34 -16.70 5.18 6.23
N ALA A 35 -17.97 5.08 6.66
CA ALA A 35 -18.90 4.05 6.19
C ALA A 35 -19.42 4.33 4.76
N TRP A 36 -19.40 5.58 4.34
CA TRP A 36 -19.99 6.04 3.09
C TRP A 36 -18.97 6.46 2.03
N LEU A 37 -17.90 7.16 2.45
CA LEU A 37 -16.85 7.64 1.57
C LEU A 37 -15.47 7.13 2.04
N GLU A 38 -14.68 6.68 1.08
CA GLU A 38 -13.26 6.42 1.36
C GLU A 38 -12.52 7.75 1.58
N LEU A 39 -11.76 7.87 2.66
CA LEU A 39 -10.97 9.07 2.99
C LEU A 39 -9.91 9.39 1.93
N THR A 40 -9.57 8.43 1.08
CA THR A 40 -8.64 8.57 -0.05
C THR A 40 -9.31 9.11 -1.32
N SER A 41 -10.65 9.21 -1.34
CA SER A 41 -11.38 9.60 -2.55
C SER A 41 -11.27 11.11 -2.81
N VAL A 42 -11.17 11.47 -4.08
CA VAL A 42 -11.19 12.88 -4.51
C VAL A 42 -12.48 13.56 -4.05
N THR A 43 -13.61 12.86 -4.12
CA THR A 43 -14.92 13.39 -3.67
C THR A 43 -14.89 13.80 -2.21
N PHE A 44 -14.33 12.95 -1.33
CA PHE A 44 -14.21 13.29 0.09
C PHE A 44 -13.29 14.49 0.33
N LEU A 45 -12.15 14.53 -0.34
CA LEU A 45 -11.19 15.63 -0.19
C LEU A 45 -11.73 16.95 -0.73
N GLU A 46 -12.45 16.95 -1.86
CA GLU A 46 -13.12 18.16 -2.40
C GLU A 46 -14.25 18.62 -1.48
N LEU A 47 -14.98 17.69 -0.86
CA LEU A 47 -16.02 18.01 0.11
C LEU A 47 -15.42 18.72 1.34
N LEU A 48 -14.35 18.19 1.89
CA LEU A 48 -13.65 18.83 3.03
C LEU A 48 -13.03 20.18 2.65
N LEU A 49 -12.44 20.29 1.47
CA LEU A 49 -11.86 21.54 0.98
C LEU A 49 -12.91 22.64 0.91
N ARG A 50 -14.11 22.33 0.43
CA ARG A 50 -15.17 23.33 0.23
C ARG A 50 -15.89 23.65 1.54
N PHE A 51 -16.19 22.68 2.37
CA PHE A 51 -17.04 22.84 3.57
C PHE A 51 -16.26 22.86 4.88
N GLY A 52 -15.12 22.20 4.96
CA GLY A 52 -14.28 22.13 6.17
C GLY A 52 -14.76 21.14 7.23
N GLY A 53 -16.01 20.69 7.20
CA GLY A 53 -16.53 19.74 8.17
C GLY A 53 -18.03 19.46 8.06
N PRO A 54 -18.58 18.53 8.87
CA PRO A 54 -19.96 18.09 8.77
C PRO A 54 -20.98 19.22 9.01
N GLU A 55 -20.71 20.14 9.93
CA GLU A 55 -21.63 21.23 10.24
C GLU A 55 -21.94 22.12 9.03
N GLN A 56 -20.91 22.44 8.23
CA GLN A 56 -21.04 23.26 7.03
C GLN A 56 -21.72 22.50 5.89
N ILE A 57 -21.56 21.18 5.86
CA ILE A 57 -22.26 20.29 4.90
C ILE A 57 -23.75 20.25 5.28
N ALA A 58 -24.07 20.07 6.55
CA ALA A 58 -25.44 20.07 7.07
C ALA A 58 -26.16 21.41 6.82
N ALA A 59 -25.42 22.54 6.94
CA ALA A 59 -25.98 23.88 6.69
C ALA A 59 -26.20 24.18 5.20
N ARG A 60 -25.42 23.55 4.29
CA ARG A 60 -25.43 23.81 2.84
C ARG A 60 -25.59 22.51 2.04
N GLN A 61 -26.64 21.76 2.37
CA GLN A 61 -26.85 20.39 1.87
C GLN A 61 -26.86 20.30 0.32
N GLU A 62 -27.56 21.22 -0.37
CA GLU A 62 -27.66 21.16 -1.82
C GLU A 62 -26.31 21.42 -2.50
N GLU A 63 -25.56 22.41 -2.04
CA GLU A 63 -24.21 22.64 -2.53
C GLU A 63 -23.28 21.41 -2.29
N ALA A 64 -23.48 20.72 -1.17
CA ALA A 64 -22.72 19.52 -0.85
C ALA A 64 -23.06 18.37 -1.82
N ARG A 65 -24.36 18.19 -2.15
CA ARG A 65 -24.81 17.22 -3.17
C ARG A 65 -24.19 17.52 -4.53
N GLU A 66 -24.27 18.76 -4.98
CA GLU A 66 -23.67 19.21 -6.25
C GLU A 66 -22.16 18.97 -6.28
N THR A 67 -21.45 19.29 -5.19
CA THR A 67 -20.02 19.07 -5.08
C THR A 67 -19.67 17.57 -5.18
N MET A 68 -20.44 16.72 -4.53
CA MET A 68 -20.23 15.27 -4.58
C MET A 68 -20.56 14.69 -5.97
N ARG A 69 -21.64 15.16 -6.62
CA ARG A 69 -21.97 14.75 -8.00
C ARG A 69 -20.87 15.15 -8.97
N ALA A 70 -20.37 16.37 -8.87
CA ALA A 70 -19.31 16.88 -9.74
C ALA A 70 -17.98 16.09 -9.54
N ALA A 71 -17.58 15.85 -8.29
CA ALA A 71 -16.32 15.18 -7.97
C ALA A 71 -16.38 13.65 -8.14
N GLY A 72 -17.53 13.02 -7.82
CA GLY A 72 -17.72 11.56 -7.88
C GLY A 72 -18.13 11.04 -9.26
N GLY A 73 -18.69 11.92 -10.09
CA GLY A 73 -19.17 11.56 -11.43
C GLY A 73 -20.15 10.38 -11.40
N ARG A 74 -20.23 9.64 -12.51
CA ARG A 74 -21.14 8.48 -12.68
C ARG A 74 -20.92 7.31 -11.72
N PHE A 75 -19.79 7.28 -11.00
CA PHE A 75 -19.47 6.18 -10.10
C PHE A 75 -20.00 6.37 -8.69
N LEU A 76 -20.38 7.60 -8.32
CA LEU A 76 -20.97 7.89 -7.02
C LEU A 76 -22.49 7.84 -7.13
N LYS A 77 -23.09 6.85 -6.48
CA LYS A 77 -24.53 6.66 -6.46
C LYS A 77 -25.23 7.69 -5.59
N GLU A 78 -26.43 8.12 -5.98
CA GLU A 78 -27.24 9.11 -5.27
C GLU A 78 -27.53 8.68 -3.82
N GLU A 79 -27.80 7.39 -3.60
CA GLU A 79 -27.99 6.82 -2.25
C GLU A 79 -26.81 7.10 -1.30
N LYS A 80 -25.57 7.08 -1.82
CA LYS A 80 -24.39 7.41 -1.03
C LYS A 80 -24.29 8.91 -0.74
N ILE A 81 -24.67 9.75 -1.70
CA ILE A 81 -24.69 11.21 -1.55
C ILE A 81 -25.63 11.58 -0.42
N GLU A 82 -26.87 11.05 -0.45
CA GLU A 82 -27.86 11.29 0.59
C GLU A 82 -27.39 10.77 1.95
N ALA A 83 -26.82 9.59 2.01
CA ALA A 83 -26.29 9.02 3.25
C ALA A 83 -25.17 9.88 3.86
N VAL A 84 -24.31 10.47 3.04
CA VAL A 84 -23.26 11.39 3.51
C VAL A 84 -23.85 12.68 4.06
N VAL A 85 -24.83 13.29 3.37
CA VAL A 85 -25.53 14.48 3.84
C VAL A 85 -26.29 14.19 5.14
N GLU A 86 -27.05 13.09 5.19
CA GLU A 86 -27.75 12.68 6.39
C GLU A 86 -26.80 12.45 7.57
N SER A 87 -25.66 11.77 7.34
CA SER A 87 -24.66 11.53 8.38
C SER A 87 -24.05 12.82 8.91
N SER A 88 -23.93 13.86 8.07
CA SER A 88 -23.44 15.17 8.52
C SER A 88 -24.42 15.89 9.44
N CYS A 89 -25.74 15.68 9.24
CA CYS A 89 -26.79 16.26 10.09
C CYS A 89 -26.93 15.52 11.43
N LYS A 90 -26.60 14.24 11.47
CA LYS A 90 -26.82 13.35 12.63
C LYS A 90 -25.53 12.88 13.28
N THR A 91 -24.40 13.50 12.95
CA THR A 91 -23.11 13.06 13.49
C THR A 91 -23.08 13.15 15.01
N ILE A 92 -22.49 12.13 15.65
CA ILE A 92 -22.16 12.11 17.09
C ILE A 92 -20.78 12.74 17.36
N GLY A 93 -20.11 13.24 16.31
CA GLY A 93 -18.80 13.87 16.42
C GLY A 93 -18.84 15.16 17.24
N VAL A 94 -17.69 15.53 17.77
CA VAL A 94 -17.54 16.80 18.51
C VAL A 94 -17.59 17.97 17.52
N PRO A 95 -18.36 19.05 17.79
CA PRO A 95 -18.37 20.24 16.97
C PRO A 95 -16.97 20.80 16.72
N MET A 96 -16.75 21.35 15.51
CA MET A 96 -15.47 21.93 15.11
C MET A 96 -15.45 23.42 15.39
N THR A 97 -14.32 23.91 15.87
CA THR A 97 -14.03 25.34 15.89
C THR A 97 -13.75 25.87 14.48
N ALA A 98 -13.89 27.17 14.26
CA ALA A 98 -13.56 27.79 12.96
C ALA A 98 -12.10 27.52 12.55
N GLN A 99 -11.18 27.51 13.50
CA GLN A 99 -9.77 27.22 13.25
C GLN A 99 -9.55 25.76 12.83
N GLU A 100 -10.20 24.80 13.51
CA GLU A 100 -10.11 23.37 13.13
C GLU A 100 -10.66 23.12 11.72
N MET A 101 -11.76 23.79 11.35
CA MET A 101 -12.33 23.73 10.00
C MET A 101 -11.35 24.28 8.95
N GLU A 102 -10.67 25.40 9.24
CA GLU A 102 -9.67 25.97 8.33
C GLU A 102 -8.44 25.06 8.19
N GLU A 103 -7.93 24.52 9.29
CA GLU A 103 -6.84 23.53 9.26
C GLU A 103 -7.21 22.29 8.45
N LEU A 104 -8.46 21.82 8.58
CA LEU A 104 -8.94 20.66 7.82
C LEU A 104 -9.06 20.95 6.33
N ARG A 105 -9.53 22.16 5.93
CA ARG A 105 -9.51 22.60 4.52
C ARG A 105 -8.10 22.63 3.96
N ASN A 106 -7.16 23.19 4.72
CA ASN A 106 -5.76 23.27 4.32
C ASN A 106 -5.14 21.86 4.20
N LEU A 107 -5.47 20.95 5.09
CA LEU A 107 -5.02 19.55 5.03
C LEU A 107 -5.61 18.82 3.82
N ALA A 108 -6.90 19.02 3.54
CA ALA A 108 -7.56 18.45 2.37
C ALA A 108 -6.94 18.96 1.05
N ASN A 109 -6.69 20.27 0.95
CA ASN A 109 -6.03 20.86 -0.21
C ASN A 109 -4.65 20.26 -0.48
N ARG A 110 -3.79 20.22 0.55
CA ARG A 110 -2.44 19.63 0.45
C ARG A 110 -2.52 18.15 0.07
N THR A 111 -3.53 17.42 0.56
CA THR A 111 -3.71 16.01 0.26
C THR A 111 -4.13 15.79 -1.19
N LEU A 112 -5.00 16.65 -1.73
CA LEU A 112 -5.39 16.66 -3.15
C LEU A 112 -4.20 16.95 -4.06
N ASP A 113 -3.37 17.93 -3.72
CA ASP A 113 -2.18 18.26 -4.49
C ASP A 113 -1.17 17.09 -4.49
N LEU A 114 -0.93 16.49 -3.33
CA LEU A 114 -0.11 15.28 -3.22
C LEU A 114 -0.67 14.13 -4.07
N TYR A 115 -1.98 13.93 -4.05
CA TYR A 115 -2.63 12.91 -4.88
C TYR A 115 -2.39 13.16 -6.37
N ARG A 116 -2.60 14.39 -6.85
CA ARG A 116 -2.39 14.78 -8.25
C ARG A 116 -0.93 14.57 -8.68
N HIS A 117 0.01 15.04 -7.86
CA HIS A 117 1.44 14.85 -8.10
C HIS A 117 1.84 13.35 -8.10
N LEU A 118 1.30 12.57 -7.17
CA LEU A 118 1.56 11.14 -7.10
C LEU A 118 1.05 10.41 -8.35
N GLN A 119 -0.16 10.73 -8.82
CA GLN A 119 -0.72 10.16 -10.05
C GLN A 119 0.13 10.50 -11.28
N THR A 120 0.55 11.76 -11.41
CA THR A 120 1.42 12.21 -12.49
C THR A 120 2.78 11.48 -12.45
N THR A 121 3.36 11.34 -11.26
CA THR A 121 4.64 10.65 -11.07
C THR A 121 4.51 9.14 -11.35
N ARG A 122 3.41 8.50 -10.94
CA ARG A 122 3.12 7.09 -11.29
C ARG A 122 3.02 6.88 -12.79
N ARG A 123 2.32 7.75 -13.52
CA ARG A 123 2.26 7.70 -15.00
C ARG A 123 3.64 7.87 -15.64
N LYS A 124 4.51 8.71 -15.06
CA LYS A 124 5.89 8.88 -15.52
C LYS A 124 6.72 7.61 -15.28
N VAL A 125 6.60 6.98 -14.12
CA VAL A 125 7.23 5.68 -13.84
C VAL A 125 6.74 4.62 -14.81
N ASP A 126 5.43 4.56 -15.08
CA ASP A 126 4.84 3.60 -16.03
C ASP A 126 5.44 3.77 -17.43
N ARG A 127 5.50 5.00 -17.96
CA ARG A 127 6.12 5.28 -19.28
C ARG A 127 7.59 4.85 -19.33
N MET A 128 8.37 5.19 -18.30
CA MET A 128 9.79 4.82 -18.22
C MET A 128 10.02 3.32 -18.01
N SER A 129 8.98 2.56 -17.72
CA SER A 129 9.03 1.11 -17.51
C SER A 129 8.64 0.31 -18.76
N GLN A 130 8.10 0.95 -19.79
CA GLN A 130 7.56 0.26 -20.98
C GLN A 130 8.63 -0.56 -21.70
N ASP A 131 9.84 -0.04 -21.82
CA ASP A 131 10.94 -0.68 -22.52
C ASP A 131 11.76 -1.64 -21.64
N ARG A 132 11.30 -1.95 -20.44
CA ARG A 132 12.01 -2.81 -19.49
C ARG A 132 11.25 -4.11 -19.26
N ALA A 133 11.60 -5.15 -20.00
CA ALA A 133 10.94 -6.46 -19.96
C ALA A 133 10.82 -7.04 -18.54
N SER A 134 11.87 -6.93 -17.72
CA SER A 134 11.85 -7.41 -16.32
C SER A 134 10.85 -6.66 -15.46
N ILE A 135 10.70 -5.32 -15.61
CA ILE A 135 9.70 -4.55 -14.88
C ILE A 135 8.30 -4.96 -15.34
N GLN A 136 8.07 -5.12 -16.65
CA GLN A 136 6.78 -5.54 -17.19
C GLN A 136 6.37 -6.93 -16.65
N ALA A 137 7.30 -7.89 -16.67
CA ALA A 137 7.03 -9.22 -16.13
C ALA A 137 6.69 -9.17 -14.64
N ILE A 138 7.53 -8.53 -13.82
CA ILE A 138 7.33 -8.41 -12.36
C ILE A 138 6.06 -7.63 -12.03
N SER A 139 5.67 -6.64 -12.85
CA SER A 139 4.50 -5.80 -12.60
C SER A 139 3.18 -6.58 -12.60
N ARG A 140 3.10 -7.65 -13.40
CA ARG A 140 1.92 -8.55 -13.43
C ARG A 140 1.74 -9.27 -12.09
N ALA A 141 2.82 -9.55 -11.39
CA ALA A 141 2.81 -10.28 -10.12
C ALA A 141 2.56 -9.35 -8.90
N VAL A 142 3.19 -8.17 -8.86
CA VAL A 142 3.19 -7.32 -7.65
C VAL A 142 2.74 -5.89 -7.89
N GLY A 143 2.36 -5.54 -9.11
CA GLY A 143 1.94 -4.21 -9.53
C GLY A 143 3.11 -3.32 -9.95
N LYS A 144 2.79 -2.33 -10.82
CA LYS A 144 3.78 -1.50 -11.54
C LYS A 144 4.73 -0.74 -10.61
N GLY A 145 4.18 -0.06 -9.60
CA GLY A 145 5.00 0.72 -8.65
C GLY A 145 5.99 -0.15 -7.88
N THR A 146 5.53 -1.32 -7.38
CA THR A 146 6.41 -2.27 -6.69
C THR A 146 7.50 -2.79 -7.62
N ALA A 147 7.14 -3.22 -8.83
CA ALA A 147 8.10 -3.73 -9.81
C ALA A 147 9.19 -2.69 -10.14
N ALA A 148 8.79 -1.45 -10.40
CA ALA A 148 9.71 -0.35 -10.69
C ALA A 148 10.68 -0.10 -9.51
N VAL A 149 10.17 -0.06 -8.26
CA VAL A 149 11.02 0.08 -7.07
C VAL A 149 12.01 -1.07 -6.95
N LEU A 150 11.56 -2.31 -7.13
CA LEU A 150 12.42 -3.48 -6.97
C LEU A 150 13.56 -3.51 -7.99
N VAL A 151 13.26 -3.25 -9.26
CA VAL A 151 14.30 -3.26 -10.32
C VAL A 151 15.22 -2.04 -10.21
N VAL A 152 14.71 -0.88 -9.81
CA VAL A 152 15.54 0.33 -9.61
C VAL A 152 16.49 0.21 -8.42
N GLU A 153 16.04 -0.39 -7.33
CA GLU A 153 16.81 -0.53 -6.10
C GLU A 153 17.69 -1.80 -6.08
N GLY A 154 17.18 -2.89 -6.62
CA GLY A 154 17.83 -4.20 -6.59
C GLY A 154 18.61 -4.54 -7.87
N GLY A 155 18.47 -3.72 -8.93
CA GLY A 155 19.01 -4.05 -10.27
C GLY A 155 18.11 -5.02 -11.04
N ASP A 156 18.41 -5.20 -12.32
CA ASP A 156 17.68 -6.14 -13.18
C ASP A 156 17.95 -7.58 -12.75
N PRO A 157 16.92 -8.43 -12.54
CA PRO A 157 17.10 -9.83 -12.16
C PRO A 157 18.00 -10.63 -13.12
N GLY A 158 17.98 -10.26 -14.41
CA GLY A 158 18.81 -10.92 -15.43
C GLY A 158 20.32 -10.74 -15.24
N GLN A 159 20.74 -9.71 -14.47
CA GLN A 159 22.15 -9.43 -14.17
C GLN A 159 22.73 -10.31 -13.05
N TYR A 160 21.91 -11.11 -12.39
CA TYR A 160 22.31 -11.94 -11.25
C TYR A 160 22.30 -13.42 -11.63
N GLY A 161 23.35 -14.14 -11.27
CA GLY A 161 23.47 -15.58 -11.52
C GLY A 161 22.50 -16.44 -10.74
N SER A 162 21.96 -15.92 -9.61
CA SER A 162 21.02 -16.63 -8.77
C SER A 162 20.01 -15.73 -8.07
N SER A 163 18.85 -16.30 -7.74
CA SER A 163 17.82 -15.63 -6.93
C SER A 163 18.34 -15.27 -5.53
N SER A 164 19.33 -15.99 -5.02
CA SER A 164 19.96 -15.71 -3.72
C SER A 164 20.85 -14.47 -3.77
N GLU A 165 21.52 -14.20 -4.88
CA GLU A 165 22.30 -12.98 -5.10
C GLU A 165 21.38 -11.77 -5.18
N TRP A 166 20.32 -11.85 -5.98
CA TRP A 166 19.35 -10.76 -6.07
C TRP A 166 18.65 -10.50 -4.71
N LEU A 167 18.36 -11.53 -3.92
CA LEU A 167 17.83 -11.40 -2.57
C LEU A 167 18.76 -10.60 -1.62
N LYS A 168 20.09 -10.74 -1.78
CA LYS A 168 21.07 -10.01 -0.96
C LYS A 168 20.99 -8.51 -1.18
N THR A 169 20.65 -8.03 -2.38
CA THR A 169 20.53 -6.59 -2.69
C THR A 169 19.47 -5.90 -1.85
N PHE A 170 18.44 -6.65 -1.43
CA PHE A 170 17.38 -6.16 -0.55
C PHE A 170 17.70 -6.32 0.95
N GLY A 171 18.86 -6.92 1.29
CA GLY A 171 19.25 -7.20 2.67
C GLY A 171 18.33 -8.19 3.38
N LEU A 172 17.73 -9.10 2.62
CA LEU A 172 16.84 -10.17 3.10
C LEU A 172 17.56 -11.51 3.34
N ASN A 173 18.86 -11.60 3.06
CA ASN A 173 19.66 -12.74 3.45
C ASN A 173 19.76 -12.84 4.98
N LEU A 174 19.81 -14.08 5.48
CA LEU A 174 19.89 -14.35 6.91
C LEU A 174 21.34 -14.25 7.38
N LYS A 175 21.51 -13.71 8.58
CA LYS A 175 22.76 -13.74 9.32
C LYS A 175 22.47 -14.16 10.74
N GLU A 176 23.21 -15.13 11.21
CA GLU A 176 23.30 -15.54 12.60
C GLU A 176 24.47 -14.79 13.27
N ARG A 177 24.26 -14.33 14.47
CA ARG A 177 25.31 -13.74 15.30
C ARG A 177 25.49 -14.66 16.52
N SER A 178 26.33 -15.66 16.36
CA SER A 178 26.73 -16.54 17.45
C SER A 178 28.15 -16.20 17.86
N SER A 179 28.42 -16.23 19.15
CA SER A 179 29.77 -16.03 19.72
C SER A 179 29.94 -16.98 20.91
N GLY A 180 30.93 -17.86 20.85
CA GLY A 180 31.23 -18.82 21.91
C GLY A 180 30.00 -19.66 22.28
N LYS A 181 29.59 -19.60 23.55
CA LYS A 181 28.44 -20.37 24.09
C LYS A 181 27.08 -19.75 23.72
N HIS A 182 27.03 -18.55 23.10
CA HIS A 182 25.79 -17.87 22.76
C HIS A 182 25.35 -18.22 21.33
N ILE A 183 24.24 -18.95 21.20
CA ILE A 183 23.58 -19.22 19.92
C ILE A 183 22.67 -18.03 19.61
N GLY A 184 23.08 -17.21 18.65
CA GLY A 184 22.36 -16.02 18.26
C GLY A 184 21.11 -16.30 17.43
N LYS A 185 20.09 -15.45 17.56
CA LYS A 185 18.89 -15.53 16.74
C LYS A 185 19.20 -15.16 15.30
N CYS A 186 18.78 -16.00 14.36
CA CYS A 186 18.88 -15.74 12.91
C CYS A 186 18.00 -14.55 12.51
N LYS A 187 18.59 -13.48 11.95
CA LYS A 187 17.91 -12.26 11.50
C LYS A 187 18.33 -11.90 10.09
N ILE A 188 17.48 -11.14 9.38
CA ILE A 188 17.86 -10.56 8.09
C ILE A 188 18.97 -9.51 8.29
N THR A 189 19.89 -9.41 7.32
CA THR A 189 21.04 -8.51 7.42
C THR A 189 20.67 -7.03 7.39
N LYS A 190 19.55 -6.69 6.74
CA LYS A 190 19.11 -5.32 6.43
C LYS A 190 20.14 -4.49 5.64
N ARG A 191 21.20 -5.11 5.13
CA ARG A 191 22.17 -4.48 4.22
C ARG A 191 21.57 -4.40 2.83
N GLY A 192 21.13 -3.23 2.40
CA GLY A 192 20.44 -2.99 1.14
C GLY A 192 19.26 -2.03 1.30
N SER A 193 18.49 -1.82 0.24
CA SER A 193 17.44 -0.80 0.17
C SER A 193 16.31 -1.02 1.19
N GLY A 194 16.15 -0.08 2.12
CA GLY A 194 15.00 -0.03 3.04
C GLY A 194 13.69 0.22 2.31
N ARG A 195 13.74 1.04 1.26
CA ARG A 195 12.60 1.34 0.37
C ARG A 195 12.08 0.07 -0.28
N ALA A 196 12.95 -0.70 -0.92
CA ALA A 196 12.56 -1.97 -1.55
C ALA A 196 11.94 -2.95 -0.54
N ARG A 197 12.47 -3.03 0.68
CA ARG A 197 11.87 -3.86 1.74
C ARG A 197 10.48 -3.40 2.15
N LYS A 198 10.21 -2.07 2.23
CA LYS A 198 8.86 -1.52 2.47
C LYS A 198 7.88 -2.00 1.40
N TRP A 199 8.25 -1.84 0.13
CA TRP A 199 7.39 -2.23 -0.99
C TRP A 199 7.20 -3.74 -1.08
N LEU A 200 8.24 -4.53 -0.80
CA LEU A 200 8.15 -5.99 -0.69
C LEU A 200 7.24 -6.43 0.47
N TYR A 201 7.27 -5.73 1.58
CA TYR A 201 6.40 -6.02 2.72
C TYR A 201 4.93 -5.82 2.35
N LEU A 202 4.60 -4.70 1.70
CA LEU A 202 3.25 -4.44 1.21
C LEU A 202 2.80 -5.44 0.14
N ALA A 203 3.71 -5.84 -0.76
CA ALA A 203 3.42 -6.87 -1.75
C ALA A 203 3.17 -8.24 -1.11
N ALA A 204 3.96 -8.61 -0.10
CA ALA A 204 3.78 -9.85 0.65
C ALA A 204 2.45 -9.87 1.41
N LEU A 205 2.04 -8.75 2.04
CA LEU A 205 0.73 -8.64 2.69
C LEU A 205 -0.42 -8.85 1.71
N ARG A 206 -0.36 -8.18 0.55
CA ARG A 206 -1.38 -8.36 -0.51
C ARG A 206 -1.45 -9.79 -1.02
N LEU A 207 -0.29 -10.43 -1.18
CA LEU A 207 -0.24 -11.82 -1.62
C LEU A 207 -0.83 -12.77 -0.57
N ILE A 208 -0.52 -12.57 0.72
CA ILE A 208 -1.12 -13.33 1.84
C ILE A 208 -2.65 -13.18 1.84
N GLN A 209 -3.17 -11.98 1.54
CA GLN A 209 -4.63 -11.75 1.51
C GLN A 209 -5.32 -12.41 0.32
N LYS A 210 -4.66 -12.47 -0.85
CA LYS A 210 -5.29 -12.87 -2.12
C LYS A 210 -5.06 -14.32 -2.51
N ASP A 211 -3.97 -14.94 -2.06
CA ASP A 211 -3.56 -16.28 -2.48
C ASP A 211 -3.71 -17.27 -1.33
N LEU A 212 -4.48 -18.33 -1.58
CA LEU A 212 -4.78 -19.35 -0.57
C LEU A 212 -3.54 -20.14 -0.13
N ILE A 213 -2.64 -20.49 -1.06
CA ILE A 213 -1.41 -21.25 -0.75
C ILE A 213 -0.52 -20.42 0.18
N VAL A 214 -0.33 -19.15 -0.17
CA VAL A 214 0.52 -18.24 0.60
C VAL A 214 -0.07 -17.97 1.97
N ARG A 215 -1.40 -17.78 2.06
CA ARG A 215 -2.13 -17.58 3.31
C ARG A 215 -1.98 -18.79 4.23
N THR A 216 -2.28 -19.99 3.72
CA THR A 216 -2.18 -21.25 4.52
C THR A 216 -0.77 -21.46 5.02
N TRP A 217 0.24 -21.23 4.17
CA TRP A 217 1.63 -21.32 4.60
C TRP A 217 2.00 -20.28 5.67
N TYR A 218 1.54 -19.04 5.48
CA TYR A 218 1.76 -17.94 6.41
C TYR A 218 1.17 -18.24 7.79
N GLU A 219 -0.08 -18.70 7.88
CA GLU A 219 -0.77 -19.03 9.13
C GLU A 219 -0.05 -20.15 9.87
N ARG A 220 0.35 -21.24 9.18
CA ARG A 220 1.15 -22.30 9.76
C ARG A 220 2.51 -21.81 10.25
N LYS A 221 3.13 -20.90 9.50
CA LYS A 221 4.41 -20.30 9.90
C LYS A 221 4.25 -19.44 11.16
N VAL A 222 3.18 -18.67 11.26
CA VAL A 222 2.85 -17.88 12.45
C VAL A 222 2.67 -18.79 13.66
N ALA A 223 1.86 -19.84 13.54
CA ALA A 223 1.64 -20.82 14.62
C ALA A 223 2.96 -21.45 15.08
N ARG A 224 3.78 -21.97 14.14
CA ARG A 224 5.08 -22.59 14.44
C ARG A 224 6.08 -21.64 15.10
N ASP A 225 6.02 -20.34 14.77
CA ASP A 225 6.95 -19.34 15.31
C ASP A 225 6.41 -18.63 16.57
N GLY A 226 5.44 -19.22 17.27
CA GLY A 226 4.90 -18.69 18.52
C GLY A 226 4.09 -17.41 18.35
N GLY A 227 3.32 -17.27 17.26
CA GLY A 227 2.44 -16.14 17.01
C GLY A 227 3.12 -14.90 16.39
N VAL A 228 4.41 -14.96 16.08
CA VAL A 228 5.19 -13.80 15.59
C VAL A 228 4.91 -13.51 14.12
N LYS A 229 3.81 -12.80 13.83
CA LYS A 229 3.34 -12.43 12.48
C LYS A 229 4.42 -11.80 11.61
N LYS A 230 5.17 -10.83 12.14
CA LYS A 230 6.22 -10.11 11.40
C LYS A 230 7.32 -11.03 10.86
N LYS A 231 7.71 -12.06 11.62
CA LYS A 231 8.70 -13.04 11.21
C LYS A 231 8.20 -13.88 10.02
N ALA A 232 6.93 -14.29 10.05
CA ALA A 232 6.30 -15.02 8.96
C ALA A 232 6.18 -14.18 7.68
N ILE A 233 5.79 -12.89 7.79
CA ILE A 233 5.75 -11.97 6.64
C ILE A 233 7.13 -11.84 5.99
N VAL A 234 8.20 -11.64 6.77
CA VAL A 234 9.57 -11.56 6.24
C VAL A 234 9.97 -12.87 5.53
N ALA A 235 9.53 -14.02 6.01
CA ALA A 235 9.77 -15.29 5.33
C ALA A 235 9.03 -15.37 3.99
N VAL A 236 7.77 -14.88 3.91
CA VAL A 236 7.04 -14.73 2.63
C VAL A 236 7.78 -13.77 1.69
N MET A 237 8.22 -12.59 2.17
CA MET A 237 9.01 -11.65 1.37
C MET A 237 10.23 -12.31 0.72
N ARG A 238 10.96 -13.12 1.47
CA ARG A 238 12.15 -13.83 0.97
C ARG A 238 11.82 -14.83 -0.14
N LYS A 239 10.71 -15.56 0.03
CA LYS A 239 10.23 -16.49 -1.01
C LYS A 239 9.73 -15.73 -2.24
N LEU A 240 8.97 -14.64 -2.03
CA LEU A 240 8.49 -13.78 -3.09
C LEU A 240 9.64 -13.22 -3.94
N VAL A 241 10.70 -12.67 -3.32
CA VAL A 241 11.86 -12.16 -4.08
C VAL A 241 12.49 -13.25 -4.95
N ARG A 242 12.64 -14.46 -4.42
CA ARG A 242 13.18 -15.58 -5.21
C ARG A 242 12.28 -15.92 -6.40
N ALA A 243 10.97 -15.96 -6.20
CA ALA A 243 10.01 -16.19 -7.29
C ALA A 243 10.06 -15.04 -8.32
N LEU A 244 10.11 -13.78 -7.86
CA LEU A 244 10.19 -12.62 -8.74
C LEU A 244 11.49 -12.56 -9.56
N TRP A 245 12.57 -13.19 -9.11
CA TRP A 245 13.78 -13.32 -9.91
C TRP A 245 13.53 -14.18 -11.18
N TYR A 246 12.79 -15.29 -11.06
CA TYR A 246 12.35 -16.09 -12.20
C TYR A 246 11.35 -15.33 -13.06
N VAL A 247 10.38 -14.65 -12.43
CA VAL A 247 9.39 -13.83 -13.15
C VAL A 247 10.06 -12.75 -13.99
N GLY A 248 11.06 -12.05 -13.44
CA GLY A 248 11.82 -11.03 -14.18
C GLY A 248 12.64 -11.58 -15.37
N ARG A 249 12.80 -12.89 -15.43
CA ARG A 249 13.46 -13.64 -16.54
C ARG A 249 12.45 -14.29 -17.50
N GLY A 250 11.16 -13.99 -17.34
CA GLY A 250 10.10 -14.41 -18.26
C GLY A 250 9.21 -15.56 -17.78
N GLU A 251 9.48 -16.15 -16.60
CA GLU A 251 8.61 -17.19 -16.05
C GLU A 251 7.34 -16.57 -15.42
N PRO A 252 6.18 -17.25 -15.44
CA PRO A 252 5.00 -16.80 -14.71
C PRO A 252 5.19 -16.96 -13.20
N LEU A 253 4.52 -16.08 -12.40
CA LEU A 253 4.45 -16.27 -10.97
C LEU A 253 3.56 -17.48 -10.66
N ASP A 254 4.16 -18.50 -10.07
CA ASP A 254 3.48 -19.71 -9.61
C ASP A 254 3.72 -19.89 -8.11
N THR A 255 2.68 -19.65 -7.30
CA THR A 255 2.77 -19.74 -5.85
C THR A 255 2.90 -21.18 -5.37
N SER A 256 2.46 -22.16 -6.17
CA SER A 256 2.65 -23.59 -5.83
C SER A 256 4.13 -24.00 -5.82
N LYS A 257 4.96 -23.35 -6.65
CA LYS A 257 6.42 -23.55 -6.67
C LYS A 257 7.15 -22.83 -5.53
N MET A 258 6.50 -21.83 -4.90
CA MET A 258 7.08 -21.15 -3.73
C MET A 258 7.00 -21.98 -2.45
N PHE A 259 6.04 -22.87 -2.35
CA PHE A 259 5.73 -23.63 -1.15
C PHE A 259 5.46 -25.09 -1.48
N ASP A 260 5.77 -26.00 -0.56
CA ASP A 260 5.44 -27.42 -0.67
C ASP A 260 3.92 -27.62 -0.41
N VAL A 261 3.15 -27.66 -1.50
CA VAL A 261 1.68 -27.72 -1.48
C VAL A 261 1.19 -29.00 -0.83
N LYS A 262 1.90 -30.14 -1.04
CA LYS A 262 1.55 -31.41 -0.41
C LYS A 262 1.60 -31.34 1.11
N LYS A 263 2.64 -30.68 1.65
CA LYS A 263 2.74 -30.44 3.10
C LYS A 263 1.67 -29.46 3.61
N LEU A 264 1.06 -28.68 2.75
CA LEU A 264 -0.05 -27.78 3.11
C LEU A 264 -1.41 -28.48 3.10
N GLY A 265 -1.49 -29.74 2.69
CA GLY A 265 -2.75 -30.46 2.59
C GLY A 265 -3.72 -29.83 1.59
N LEU A 266 -3.20 -29.11 0.60
CA LEU A 266 -3.96 -28.49 -0.47
C LEU A 266 -3.83 -29.39 -1.70
N SER A 267 -4.95 -29.95 -2.15
CA SER A 267 -5.06 -30.63 -3.44
C SER A 267 -5.72 -29.66 -4.43
N PHE A 268 -5.03 -29.33 -5.50
CA PHE A 268 -5.61 -28.65 -6.64
C PHE A 268 -5.92 -29.75 -7.69
N GLY A 269 -7.21 -30.00 -7.88
CA GLY A 269 -7.70 -30.86 -8.97
C GLY A 269 -7.43 -30.23 -10.33
#